data_7ea88acdfc252a52f8d1807109f0faf9
#
_entry.id   7ea88acdfc252a52f8d1807109f0faf9
#
_cell.length_a   1.000
_cell.length_b   1.000
_cell.length_c   1.000
_cell.angle_alpha   90.00
_cell.angle_beta   90.00
_cell.angle_gamma   90.00
#
_symmetry.space_group_name_H-M   'P 1'
#
loop_
_entity.id
_entity.type
_entity.pdbx_description
1 polymer ?
#
loop_
_entity_poly.entity_id
_entity_poly.type
_entity_poly.pdbx_seq_one_letter_code
_entity_poly.pdbx_strand_id
1 'polypeptide(L)'
;DEFRNVDLLLVDDVQFLANKTKSHELVFTIFNELVNNRKQIVVTSDQSPDDIKGLEERLVTRFNQGLTVNIVAPEYETAVDIVKMKIKNNITISQQIDDDVIAYIATNFSQDVRSLEGAINRLLFYSINWSEDKDHISMTTAIDAFKDQIAENNSELSITKIKKVVCDYYHINKQQLIG
;
A
#
# COMPACT_ATOMS: atom_id res chain seq x y z
N ASP A 1 -1.63 -31.81 -5.89
CA ASP A 1 -0.39 -32.46 -5.39
C ASP A 1 0.89 -31.64 -5.61
N GLU A 2 0.90 -30.67 -6.53
CA GLU A 2 2.11 -29.83 -6.82
C GLU A 2 2.56 -29.00 -5.62
N PHE A 3 1.65 -28.43 -4.82
CA PHE A 3 1.98 -27.59 -3.68
C PHE A 3 2.53 -28.32 -2.45
N ARG A 4 2.45 -29.68 -2.42
CA ARG A 4 2.88 -30.48 -1.28
C ARG A 4 4.37 -30.83 -1.29
N ASN A 5 5.00 -30.78 -2.47
CA ASN A 5 6.39 -31.19 -2.69
C ASN A 5 7.34 -30.01 -2.94
N VAL A 6 7.00 -28.83 -2.42
CA VAL A 6 7.83 -27.64 -2.55
C VAL A 6 8.69 -27.42 -1.30
N ASP A 7 9.84 -26.78 -1.44
CA ASP A 7 10.67 -26.38 -0.31
C ASP A 7 10.23 -25.05 0.30
N LEU A 8 9.59 -24.22 -0.51
CA LEU A 8 9.03 -22.93 -0.11
C LEU A 8 7.67 -22.73 -0.80
N LEU A 9 6.66 -22.41 -0.01
CA LEU A 9 5.33 -21.99 -0.48
C LEU A 9 5.15 -20.49 -0.20
N LEU A 10 4.86 -19.72 -1.24
CA LEU A 10 4.48 -18.32 -1.14
C LEU A 10 2.99 -18.18 -1.46
N VAL A 11 2.22 -17.55 -0.57
CA VAL A 11 0.80 -17.29 -0.75
C VAL A 11 0.56 -15.81 -0.57
N ASP A 12 0.18 -15.14 -1.65
CA ASP A 12 -0.12 -13.71 -1.64
C ASP A 12 -1.60 -13.48 -1.35
N ASP A 13 -1.88 -12.44 -0.59
CA ASP A 13 -3.23 -11.96 -0.30
C ASP A 13 -4.16 -13.02 0.33
N VAL A 14 -3.74 -13.64 1.44
CA VAL A 14 -4.52 -14.72 2.10
C VAL A 14 -5.90 -14.27 2.60
N GLN A 15 -6.18 -12.97 2.72
CA GLN A 15 -7.51 -12.46 3.04
C GLN A 15 -8.57 -12.87 2.00
N PHE A 16 -8.19 -13.14 0.76
CA PHE A 16 -9.11 -13.66 -0.27
C PHE A 16 -9.57 -15.10 -0.04
N LEU A 17 -8.99 -15.79 0.92
CA LEU A 17 -9.54 -17.09 1.39
C LEU A 17 -10.81 -16.90 2.20
N ALA A 18 -11.06 -15.72 2.80
CA ALA A 18 -12.23 -15.44 3.61
C ALA A 18 -13.54 -15.98 3.00
N ASN A 19 -14.35 -16.65 3.82
CA ASN A 19 -15.64 -17.26 3.43
C ASN A 19 -15.55 -18.37 2.35
N LYS A 20 -14.35 -18.94 2.09
CA LYS A 20 -14.17 -20.03 1.11
C LYS A 20 -13.84 -21.35 1.80
N THR A 21 -14.83 -21.99 2.42
CA THR A 21 -14.68 -23.20 3.24
C THR A 21 -13.85 -24.31 2.57
N LYS A 22 -14.11 -24.61 1.29
CA LYS A 22 -13.34 -25.62 0.56
C LYS A 22 -11.86 -25.27 0.40
N SER A 23 -11.57 -23.98 0.23
CA SER A 23 -10.18 -23.48 0.14
C SER A 23 -9.50 -23.53 1.50
N HIS A 24 -10.22 -23.26 2.60
CA HIS A 24 -9.70 -23.38 3.95
C HIS A 24 -9.19 -24.78 4.26
N GLU A 25 -9.98 -25.82 3.95
CA GLU A 25 -9.58 -27.22 4.17
C GLU A 25 -8.33 -27.60 3.38
N LEU A 26 -8.28 -27.16 2.10
CA LEU A 26 -7.13 -27.43 1.25
C LEU A 26 -5.87 -26.74 1.78
N VAL A 27 -5.95 -25.42 2.07
CA VAL A 27 -4.83 -24.63 2.59
C VAL A 27 -4.37 -25.18 3.94
N PHE A 28 -5.28 -25.53 4.85
CA PHE A 28 -4.95 -26.10 6.13
C PHE A 28 -4.20 -27.44 5.99
N THR A 29 -4.62 -28.28 5.06
CA THR A 29 -3.96 -29.58 4.79
C THR A 29 -2.55 -29.36 4.25
N ILE A 30 -2.37 -28.50 3.24
CA ILE A 30 -1.07 -28.17 2.65
C ILE A 30 -0.15 -27.55 3.70
N PHE A 31 -0.67 -26.61 4.51
CA PHE A 31 0.08 -25.95 5.56
C PHE A 31 0.65 -26.96 6.57
N ASN A 32 -0.22 -27.89 7.07
CA ASN A 32 0.22 -28.91 8.02
C ASN A 32 1.27 -29.85 7.41
N GLU A 33 1.10 -30.28 6.16
CA GLU A 33 2.08 -31.14 5.49
C GLU A 33 3.44 -30.45 5.35
N LEU A 34 3.45 -29.18 4.93
CA LEU A 34 4.70 -28.43 4.78
C LEU A 34 5.38 -28.19 6.12
N VAL A 35 4.63 -27.78 7.15
CA VAL A 35 5.19 -27.58 8.50
C VAL A 35 5.75 -28.87 9.07
N ASN A 36 5.04 -30.00 8.93
CA ASN A 36 5.50 -31.29 9.41
C ASN A 36 6.79 -31.77 8.71
N ASN A 37 6.94 -31.38 7.43
CA ASN A 37 8.14 -31.66 6.64
C ASN A 37 9.22 -30.57 6.77
N ARG A 38 9.08 -29.63 7.72
CA ARG A 38 10.01 -28.50 7.97
C ARG A 38 10.26 -27.64 6.72
N LYS A 39 9.25 -27.48 5.89
CA LYS A 39 9.28 -26.61 4.72
C LYS A 39 8.89 -25.19 5.09
N GLN A 40 9.34 -24.23 4.31
CA GLN A 40 9.08 -22.81 4.56
C GLN A 40 7.76 -22.39 3.93
N ILE A 41 6.99 -21.58 4.66
CA ILE A 41 5.77 -20.95 4.19
C ILE A 41 5.87 -19.44 4.45
N VAL A 42 5.56 -18.63 3.45
CA VAL A 42 5.44 -17.18 3.57
C VAL A 42 4.06 -16.78 3.05
N VAL A 43 3.33 -16.03 3.83
CA VAL A 43 2.01 -15.51 3.47
C VAL A 43 1.99 -13.99 3.57
N THR A 44 1.25 -13.34 2.69
CA THR A 44 0.98 -11.90 2.80
C THR A 44 -0.51 -11.64 3.05
N SER A 45 -0.82 -10.52 3.67
CA SER A 45 -2.19 -10.06 3.92
C SER A 45 -2.22 -8.54 4.09
N ASP A 46 -3.33 -7.91 3.77
CA ASP A 46 -3.61 -6.50 4.02
C ASP A 46 -4.07 -6.23 5.47
N GLN A 47 -4.29 -7.27 6.26
CA GLN A 47 -4.75 -7.18 7.65
C GLN A 47 -4.18 -8.33 8.49
N SER A 48 -4.21 -8.16 9.81
CA SER A 48 -3.81 -9.21 10.76
C SER A 48 -4.67 -10.47 10.57
N PRO A 49 -4.12 -11.69 10.76
CA PRO A 49 -4.91 -12.92 10.69
C PRO A 49 -6.17 -12.90 11.56
N ASP A 50 -6.10 -12.27 12.73
CA ASP A 50 -7.23 -12.15 13.67
C ASP A 50 -8.34 -11.22 13.15
N ASP A 51 -8.02 -10.29 12.26
CA ASP A 51 -8.95 -9.31 11.70
C ASP A 51 -9.63 -9.79 10.41
N ILE A 52 -9.16 -10.90 9.81
CA ILE A 52 -9.74 -11.46 8.59
C ILE A 52 -11.09 -12.11 8.88
N LYS A 53 -12.16 -11.36 8.67
CA LYS A 53 -13.52 -11.86 8.89
C LYS A 53 -13.84 -13.03 7.94
N GLY A 54 -14.27 -14.16 8.51
CA GLY A 54 -14.62 -15.36 7.73
C GLY A 54 -13.43 -16.27 7.40
N LEU A 55 -12.27 -16.02 7.98
CA LEU A 55 -11.18 -17.00 8.03
C LEU A 55 -11.45 -17.96 9.21
N GLU A 56 -11.23 -19.27 9.00
CA GLU A 56 -11.44 -20.25 10.06
C GLU A 56 -10.37 -20.11 11.17
N GLU A 57 -10.80 -20.21 12.42
CA GLU A 57 -9.95 -20.06 13.62
C GLU A 57 -8.69 -20.95 13.59
N ARG A 58 -8.83 -22.17 13.04
CA ARG A 58 -7.68 -23.06 12.88
C ARG A 58 -6.58 -22.53 11.96
N LEU A 59 -6.95 -21.76 10.89
CA LEU A 59 -6.00 -21.10 10.01
C LEU A 59 -5.39 -19.87 10.68
N VAL A 60 -6.21 -19.06 11.36
CA VAL A 60 -5.75 -17.92 12.16
C VAL A 60 -4.68 -18.38 13.17
N THR A 61 -4.96 -19.44 13.92
CA THR A 61 -4.00 -20.02 14.87
C THR A 61 -2.70 -20.45 14.19
N ARG A 62 -2.77 -21.07 12.99
CA ARG A 62 -1.58 -21.48 12.24
C ARG A 62 -0.75 -20.31 11.75
N PHE A 63 -1.38 -19.26 11.23
CA PHE A 63 -0.68 -18.07 10.78
C PHE A 63 0.00 -17.35 11.95
N ASN A 64 -0.67 -17.25 13.09
CA ASN A 64 -0.11 -16.65 14.31
C ASN A 64 1.00 -17.45 14.98
N GLN A 65 1.16 -18.75 14.67
CA GLN A 65 2.30 -19.56 15.15
C GLN A 65 3.63 -19.17 14.51
N GLY A 66 3.61 -18.49 13.36
CA GLY A 66 4.79 -18.02 12.65
C GLY A 66 5.27 -16.66 13.14
N LEU A 67 6.28 -16.13 12.43
CA LEU A 67 6.73 -14.76 12.61
C LEU A 67 5.84 -13.82 11.79
N THR A 68 5.12 -12.94 12.46
CA THR A 68 4.35 -11.86 11.81
C THR A 68 5.17 -10.58 11.79
N VAL A 69 5.34 -9.99 10.60
CA VAL A 69 6.05 -8.73 10.39
C VAL A 69 5.10 -7.74 9.71
N ASN A 70 4.92 -6.58 10.34
CA ASN A 70 4.14 -5.50 9.75
C ASN A 70 4.99 -4.68 8.78
N ILE A 71 4.47 -4.47 7.58
CA ILE A 71 5.04 -3.56 6.58
C ILE A 71 4.28 -2.25 6.70
N VAL A 72 4.94 -1.21 7.18
CA VAL A 72 4.37 0.13 7.34
C VAL A 72 4.70 1.01 6.15
N ALA A 73 3.98 2.13 6.01
CA ALA A 73 4.30 3.15 5.03
C ALA A 73 5.75 3.62 5.17
N PRO A 74 6.45 3.91 4.08
CA PRO A 74 7.83 4.40 4.14
C PRO A 74 7.90 5.78 4.79
N GLU A 75 8.91 5.99 5.64
CA GLU A 75 9.24 7.31 6.12
C GLU A 75 9.76 8.20 4.99
N TYR A 76 9.75 9.52 5.18
CA TYR A 76 10.08 10.48 4.13
C TYR A 76 11.42 10.19 3.42
N GLU A 77 12.48 9.93 4.15
CA GLU A 77 13.80 9.63 3.58
C GLU A 77 13.78 8.36 2.74
N THR A 78 13.14 7.31 3.25
CA THR A 78 12.93 6.04 2.53
C THR A 78 12.08 6.26 1.28
N ALA A 79 11.03 7.08 1.35
CA ALA A 79 10.20 7.41 0.19
C ALA A 79 10.99 8.15 -0.89
N VAL A 80 11.84 9.12 -0.52
CA VAL A 80 12.75 9.83 -1.44
C VAL A 80 13.68 8.84 -2.14
N ASP A 81 14.30 7.92 -1.38
CA ASP A 81 15.21 6.91 -1.94
C ASP A 81 14.48 5.94 -2.89
N ILE A 82 13.26 5.53 -2.56
CA ILE A 82 12.42 4.70 -3.43
C ILE A 82 12.13 5.44 -4.74
N VAL A 83 11.72 6.72 -4.68
CA VAL A 83 11.44 7.52 -5.87
C VAL A 83 12.70 7.65 -6.74
N LYS A 84 13.85 7.99 -6.16
CA LYS A 84 15.13 8.07 -6.87
C LYS A 84 15.52 6.76 -7.53
N MET A 85 15.39 5.65 -6.82
CA MET A 85 15.68 4.31 -7.34
C MET A 85 14.76 3.95 -8.50
N LYS A 86 13.45 4.23 -8.39
CA LYS A 86 12.47 3.93 -9.45
C LYS A 86 12.71 4.77 -10.71
N ILE A 87 13.03 6.06 -10.56
CA ILE A 87 13.41 6.93 -11.68
C ILE A 87 14.67 6.38 -12.35
N LYS A 88 15.72 6.08 -11.60
CA LYS A 88 17.00 5.56 -12.12
C LYS A 88 16.84 4.24 -12.88
N ASN A 89 15.98 3.35 -12.40
CA ASN A 89 15.75 2.03 -12.99
C ASN A 89 14.76 2.05 -14.17
N ASN A 90 14.10 3.16 -14.40
CA ASN A 90 13.18 3.29 -15.51
C ASN A 90 13.91 3.75 -16.78
N ILE A 91 14.20 2.81 -17.66
CA ILE A 91 14.97 3.03 -18.92
C ILE A 91 14.27 4.04 -19.86
N THR A 92 12.97 4.23 -19.70
CA THR A 92 12.19 5.19 -20.51
C THR A 92 12.33 6.65 -20.05
N ILE A 93 12.91 6.89 -18.87
CA ILE A 93 13.10 8.23 -18.35
C ILE A 93 14.43 8.78 -18.86
N SER A 94 14.38 9.60 -19.89
CA SER A 94 15.52 10.42 -20.35
C SER A 94 15.49 11.83 -19.76
N GLN A 95 14.40 12.21 -19.09
CA GLN A 95 14.16 13.55 -18.59
C GLN A 95 14.91 13.79 -17.27
N GLN A 96 15.44 15.00 -17.12
CA GLN A 96 15.96 15.47 -15.84
C GLN A 96 14.77 15.85 -14.93
N ILE A 97 14.78 15.34 -13.70
CA ILE A 97 13.74 15.62 -12.70
C ILE A 97 14.41 16.37 -11.53
N ASP A 98 13.83 17.50 -11.16
CA ASP A 98 14.36 18.31 -10.06
C ASP A 98 14.19 17.59 -8.71
N ASP A 99 15.13 17.81 -7.78
CA ASP A 99 15.09 17.21 -6.45
C ASP A 99 13.86 17.64 -5.63
N ASP A 100 13.36 18.86 -5.83
CA ASP A 100 12.13 19.35 -5.20
C ASP A 100 10.87 18.62 -5.68
N VAL A 101 10.85 18.16 -6.94
CA VAL A 101 9.78 17.30 -7.48
C VAL A 101 9.82 15.92 -6.81
N ILE A 102 11.01 15.37 -6.60
CA ILE A 102 11.18 14.11 -5.88
C ILE A 102 10.69 14.24 -4.44
N ALA A 103 11.08 15.32 -3.77
CA ALA A 103 10.63 15.65 -2.41
C ALA A 103 9.10 15.82 -2.34
N TYR A 104 8.51 16.46 -3.34
CA TYR A 104 7.08 16.67 -3.45
C TYR A 104 6.31 15.35 -3.58
N ILE A 105 6.77 14.43 -4.43
CA ILE A 105 6.18 13.09 -4.56
C ILE A 105 6.30 12.33 -3.24
N ALA A 106 7.48 12.30 -2.63
CA ALA A 106 7.73 11.61 -1.37
C ALA A 106 6.86 12.15 -0.23
N THR A 107 6.54 13.45 -0.22
CA THR A 107 5.70 14.07 0.80
C THR A 107 4.22 13.74 0.63
N ASN A 108 3.73 13.73 -0.61
CA ASN A 108 2.28 13.67 -0.87
C ASN A 108 1.76 12.26 -1.17
N PHE A 109 2.64 11.31 -1.55
CA PHE A 109 2.25 9.98 -2.05
C PHE A 109 2.94 8.81 -1.31
N SER A 110 3.44 9.04 -0.09
CA SER A 110 4.14 8.02 0.71
C SER A 110 3.24 7.09 1.51
N GLN A 111 1.95 7.02 1.22
CA GLN A 111 1.03 6.09 1.90
C GLN A 111 1.47 4.63 1.72
N ASP A 112 1.98 4.29 0.55
CA ASP A 112 2.57 3.00 0.20
C ASP A 112 3.48 3.13 -1.04
N VAL A 113 4.24 2.09 -1.35
CA VAL A 113 5.17 2.09 -2.51
C VAL A 113 4.43 2.14 -3.84
N ARG A 114 3.22 1.55 -3.93
CA ARG A 114 2.41 1.57 -5.16
C ARG A 114 1.92 2.99 -5.47
N SER A 115 1.58 3.75 -4.44
CA SER A 115 1.20 5.17 -4.56
C SER A 115 2.36 6.02 -5.09
N LEU A 116 3.59 5.77 -4.62
CA LEU A 116 4.79 6.43 -5.14
C LEU A 116 5.03 6.08 -6.62
N GLU A 117 4.91 4.80 -7.00
CA GLU A 117 5.02 4.37 -8.39
C GLU A 117 3.93 4.98 -9.29
N GLY A 118 2.70 4.98 -8.80
CA GLY A 118 1.57 5.61 -9.50
C GLY A 118 1.81 7.10 -9.75
N ALA A 119 2.35 7.82 -8.76
CA ALA A 119 2.70 9.22 -8.88
C ALA A 119 3.82 9.44 -9.92
N ILE A 120 4.88 8.64 -9.89
CA ILE A 120 5.97 8.72 -10.88
C ILE A 120 5.40 8.50 -12.29
N ASN A 121 4.62 7.45 -12.51
CA ASN A 121 4.05 7.13 -13.82
C ASN A 121 3.12 8.25 -14.33
N ARG A 122 2.30 8.83 -13.44
CA ARG A 122 1.44 9.97 -13.77
C ARG A 122 2.24 11.20 -14.17
N LEU A 123 3.28 11.53 -13.40
CA LEU A 123 4.17 12.65 -13.68
C LEU A 123 4.81 12.52 -15.06
N LEU A 124 5.37 11.35 -15.36
CA LEU A 124 5.99 11.06 -16.66
C LEU A 124 4.97 11.14 -17.79
N PHE A 125 3.80 10.54 -17.61
CA PHE A 125 2.75 10.61 -18.62
C PHE A 125 2.33 12.07 -18.89
N TYR A 126 2.19 12.88 -17.83
CA TYR A 126 1.84 14.29 -17.96
C TYR A 126 2.96 15.07 -18.68
N SER A 127 4.22 14.88 -18.29
CA SER A 127 5.35 15.60 -18.89
C SER A 127 5.50 15.31 -20.39
N ILE A 128 5.31 14.06 -20.81
CA ILE A 128 5.39 13.69 -22.22
C ILE A 128 4.28 14.32 -23.05
N ASN A 129 3.05 14.41 -22.52
CA ASN A 129 1.89 14.82 -23.31
C ASN A 129 1.61 16.33 -23.23
N TRP A 130 1.84 16.98 -22.09
CA TRP A 130 1.38 18.35 -21.85
C TRP A 130 2.48 19.32 -21.37
N SER A 131 3.66 18.87 -20.95
CA SER A 131 4.74 19.79 -20.59
C SER A 131 5.29 20.49 -21.84
N GLU A 132 5.61 21.78 -21.72
CA GLU A 132 6.30 22.55 -22.76
C GLU A 132 7.75 22.09 -22.90
N ASP A 133 8.42 21.83 -21.78
CA ASP A 133 9.77 21.25 -21.74
C ASP A 133 9.65 19.72 -21.68
N LYS A 134 10.20 19.05 -22.71
CA LYS A 134 10.17 17.58 -22.83
C LYS A 134 11.39 16.91 -22.22
N ASP A 135 12.42 17.67 -21.94
CA ASP A 135 13.69 17.13 -21.41
C ASP A 135 13.84 17.35 -19.92
N HIS A 136 13.00 18.22 -19.33
CA HIS A 136 13.09 18.61 -17.94
C HIS A 136 11.73 18.65 -17.24
N ILE A 137 11.64 18.06 -16.06
CA ILE A 137 10.44 18.03 -15.22
C ILE A 137 10.67 18.93 -14.00
N SER A 138 10.03 20.10 -14.04
CA SER A 138 10.08 21.09 -12.97
C SER A 138 8.92 20.92 -11.98
N MET A 139 8.99 21.64 -10.86
CA MET A 139 7.91 21.69 -9.85
C MET A 139 6.59 22.19 -10.47
N THR A 140 6.61 23.11 -11.42
CA THR A 140 5.40 23.58 -12.09
C THR A 140 4.69 22.42 -12.82
N THR A 141 5.47 21.62 -13.56
CA THR A 141 4.95 20.41 -14.24
C THR A 141 4.36 19.42 -13.22
N ALA A 142 5.02 19.23 -12.08
CA ALA A 142 4.52 18.34 -11.04
C ALA A 142 3.20 18.84 -10.42
N ILE A 143 3.11 20.13 -10.09
CA ILE A 143 1.88 20.73 -9.54
C ILE A 143 0.71 20.54 -10.51
N ASP A 144 0.91 20.80 -11.79
CA ASP A 144 -0.14 20.65 -12.80
C ASP A 144 -0.54 19.17 -12.99
N ALA A 145 0.43 18.26 -12.97
CA ALA A 145 0.17 16.82 -13.07
C ALA A 145 -0.69 16.27 -11.91
N PHE A 146 -0.54 16.84 -10.72
CA PHE A 146 -1.20 16.35 -9.50
C PHE A 146 -2.35 17.20 -9.00
N LYS A 147 -2.66 18.30 -9.68
CA LYS A 147 -3.67 19.29 -9.29
C LYS A 147 -4.99 18.69 -8.81
N ASP A 148 -5.53 17.75 -9.57
CA ASP A 148 -6.82 17.14 -9.26
C ASP A 148 -6.75 16.23 -8.04
N GLN A 149 -5.68 15.43 -7.92
CA GLN A 149 -5.49 14.48 -6.81
C GLN A 149 -5.29 15.19 -5.47
N ILE A 150 -4.56 16.30 -5.47
CA ILE A 150 -4.31 17.06 -4.24
C ILE A 150 -5.55 17.87 -3.85
N ALA A 151 -6.31 18.36 -4.84
CA ALA A 151 -7.59 19.01 -4.58
C ALA A 151 -8.60 18.02 -3.94
N GLU A 152 -8.64 16.78 -4.39
CA GLU A 152 -9.48 15.72 -3.80
C GLU A 152 -9.02 15.40 -2.37
N ASN A 153 -7.74 15.19 -2.14
CA ASN A 153 -7.19 14.92 -0.81
C ASN A 153 -7.44 16.08 0.18
N ASN A 154 -7.34 17.32 -0.29
CA ASN A 154 -7.66 18.51 0.52
C ASN A 154 -9.17 18.68 0.73
N SER A 155 -10.04 18.26 -0.20
CA SER A 155 -11.50 18.25 -0.02
C SER A 155 -11.95 17.21 1.01
N GLU A 156 -11.13 16.18 1.25
CA GLU A 156 -11.36 15.23 2.33
C GLU A 156 -11.19 15.81 3.74
N LEU A 157 -10.46 16.91 3.91
CA LEU A 157 -10.40 17.72 5.13
C LEU A 157 -11.56 18.72 5.23
N SER A 158 -12.77 18.26 4.97
CA SER A 158 -13.95 19.08 5.17
C SER A 158 -14.21 19.32 6.68
N ILE A 159 -14.77 20.49 7.01
CA ILE A 159 -15.23 20.81 8.38
C ILE A 159 -16.09 19.68 8.94
N THR A 160 -16.86 19.00 8.10
CA THR A 160 -17.69 17.85 8.46
C THR A 160 -16.86 16.64 8.91
N LYS A 161 -15.74 16.36 8.25
CA LYS A 161 -14.84 15.25 8.62
C LYS A 161 -14.05 15.59 9.89
N ILE A 162 -13.54 16.81 10.02
CA ILE A 162 -12.92 17.30 11.25
C ILE A 162 -13.87 17.17 12.43
N LYS A 163 -15.11 17.66 12.30
CA LYS A 163 -16.15 17.52 13.33
C LYS A 163 -16.42 16.07 13.68
N LYS A 164 -16.47 15.17 12.70
CA LYS A 164 -16.68 13.74 12.94
C LYS A 164 -15.54 13.14 13.75
N VAL A 165 -14.28 13.36 13.34
CA VAL A 165 -13.08 12.84 14.04
C VAL A 165 -13.02 13.35 15.48
N VAL A 166 -13.31 14.64 15.71
CA VAL A 166 -13.35 15.22 17.05
C VAL A 166 -14.48 14.61 17.91
N CYS A 167 -15.68 14.44 17.33
CA CYS A 167 -16.80 13.79 18.03
C CYS A 167 -16.45 12.34 18.42
N ASP A 168 -15.84 11.59 17.51
CA ASP A 168 -15.45 10.19 17.73
C ASP A 168 -14.34 10.09 18.80
N TYR A 169 -13.35 10.97 18.77
CA TYR A 169 -12.24 10.99 19.73
C TYR A 169 -12.67 11.34 21.14
N TYR A 170 -13.55 12.36 21.30
CA TYR A 170 -14.04 12.79 22.61
C TYR A 170 -15.35 12.11 23.03
N HIS A 171 -15.88 11.16 22.23
CA HIS A 171 -17.16 10.48 22.47
C HIS A 171 -18.32 11.42 22.69
N ILE A 172 -18.38 12.54 21.95
CA ILE A 172 -19.43 13.55 22.00
C ILE A 172 -20.25 13.59 20.71
N ASN A 173 -21.46 14.05 20.75
CA ASN A 173 -22.26 14.22 19.54
C ASN A 173 -22.06 15.62 18.91
N LYS A 174 -22.50 15.77 17.62
CA LYS A 174 -22.34 17.02 16.87
C LYS A 174 -22.95 18.25 17.55
N GLN A 175 -24.04 18.07 18.32
CA GLN A 175 -24.71 19.18 19.03
C GLN A 175 -23.88 19.64 20.23
N GLN A 176 -23.22 18.73 20.92
CA GLN A 176 -22.33 19.02 22.04
C GLN A 176 -21.00 19.68 21.57
N LEU A 177 -20.61 19.48 20.32
CA LEU A 177 -19.42 20.12 19.76
C LEU A 177 -19.66 21.60 19.36
N ILE A 178 -20.89 21.97 19.05
CA ILE A 178 -21.21 23.28 18.49
C ILE A 178 -21.79 24.23 19.57
N GLY A 179 -22.25 23.69 20.73
CA GLY A 179 -22.84 24.44 21.81
C GLY A 179 -24.34 24.68 21.61
#